data_8dc40aa215b34d921de4c0824e028693
#
_entry.id   8dc40aa215b34d921de4c0824e028693
#
_cell.length_a   1.000
_cell.length_b   1.000
_cell.length_c   1.000
_cell.angle_alpha   90.00
_cell.angle_beta   90.00
_cell.angle_gamma   90.00
#
_symmetry.space_group_name_H-M   'P 1'
#
loop_
_entity.id
_entity.type
_entity.pdbx_description
1 polymer ?
#
loop_
_entity_poly.entity_id
_entity_poly.type
_entity_poly.pdbx_seq_one_letter_code
_entity_poly.pdbx_strand_id
1 'polypeptide(L)'
;GKARSPSWSGMTVELGHIALIIVLCLAIVQTIVPLAGSYTGHRSWMQLGKSLAMGQFVFMGLSFACLALAFLQDDFSVAYVANNSNTLLPDRFKFSAVWGAHEGSLLLWALILAGWSAAVAVFSRQVPLIFSARVLSVLGFISVGFALFLLLTSNPFERILPVPPIEGSDLNPLLQDFGLIVHPPMLYMGYVGFSVPFAFAIAALIGGRFDSAWARWSRPWTNVAWAFLTLGMGLGSWWAYYELGWGFWWGWDPTENNVLIPWLTATALVHSLAVTEKRGLFKTWTILLAVTTYCLALLGTFITRSGIVNSVHAFANDPERGSFLLMFIVVVATLSFLLYALRAPTVTSLSAFKVFSRETFIMLNNILLTIIMATVLLGTLYPMFADWMGWGKVSVGAPYFNFFWVLFTIPLCLLMGASSVSQWKQTSFS
;
A
#
# COMPACT_ATOMS: atom_id res chain seq x y z
N GLY A 1 43.33 -15.90 17.73
CA GLY A 1 42.37 -15.48 16.77
C GLY A 1 42.29 -16.48 15.63
N LYS A 2 41.28 -17.34 15.62
CA LYS A 2 40.99 -18.16 14.43
C LYS A 2 40.35 -17.25 13.39
N ALA A 3 41.09 -16.98 12.31
CA ALA A 3 40.53 -16.42 11.11
C ALA A 3 39.41 -17.36 10.66
N ARG A 4 38.16 -16.87 10.73
CA ARG A 4 37.02 -17.58 10.14
C ARG A 4 37.29 -17.69 8.64
N SER A 5 37.37 -18.92 8.14
CA SER A 5 37.34 -19.17 6.70
C SER A 5 36.18 -18.44 6.07
N PRO A 6 36.28 -17.93 4.83
CA PRO A 6 35.14 -17.36 4.13
C PRO A 6 34.11 -18.45 3.98
N SER A 7 33.16 -18.46 4.89
CA SER A 7 31.98 -19.32 4.80
C SER A 7 31.09 -18.78 3.70
N TRP A 8 30.28 -19.63 3.08
CA TRP A 8 29.25 -19.24 2.13
C TRP A 8 28.36 -18.10 2.65
N SER A 9 28.32 -17.89 3.98
CA SER A 9 27.71 -16.74 4.65
C SER A 9 28.25 -15.40 4.20
N GLY A 10 29.50 -15.31 3.71
CA GLY A 10 30.09 -14.09 3.19
C GLY A 10 29.47 -13.58 1.90
N MET A 11 28.77 -14.43 1.13
CA MET A 11 28.11 -14.08 -0.14
C MET A 11 26.60 -13.92 -0.02
N THR A 12 26.02 -14.15 1.15
CA THR A 12 24.56 -14.06 1.34
C THR A 12 24.02 -12.67 1.01
N VAL A 13 24.74 -11.63 1.40
CA VAL A 13 24.36 -10.24 1.16
C VAL A 13 24.41 -9.89 -0.32
N GLU A 14 25.46 -10.33 -1.01
CA GLU A 14 25.61 -10.12 -2.45
C GLU A 14 24.55 -10.88 -3.23
N LEU A 15 24.20 -12.09 -2.82
CA LEU A 15 23.09 -12.86 -3.41
C LEU A 15 21.75 -12.13 -3.25
N GLY A 16 21.49 -11.55 -2.08
CA GLY A 16 20.29 -10.74 -1.84
C GLY A 16 20.24 -9.51 -2.72
N HIS A 17 21.36 -8.83 -2.88
CA HIS A 17 21.48 -7.66 -3.76
C HIS A 17 21.26 -8.04 -5.23
N ILE A 18 21.90 -9.11 -5.69
CA ILE A 18 21.73 -9.62 -7.06
C ILE A 18 20.28 -10.02 -7.31
N ALA A 19 19.65 -10.70 -6.36
CA ALA A 19 18.24 -11.07 -6.44
C ALA A 19 17.33 -9.83 -6.61
N LEU A 20 17.63 -8.75 -5.89
CA LEU A 20 16.90 -7.49 -6.01
C LEU A 20 17.08 -6.84 -7.39
N ILE A 21 18.29 -6.90 -7.95
CA ILE A 21 18.56 -6.43 -9.31
C ILE A 21 17.76 -7.26 -10.34
N ILE A 22 17.72 -8.58 -10.16
CA ILE A 22 16.94 -9.47 -11.02
C ILE A 22 15.45 -9.13 -10.95
N VAL A 23 14.93 -8.82 -9.75
CA VAL A 23 13.54 -8.35 -9.60
C VAL A 23 13.29 -7.10 -10.42
N LEU A 24 14.21 -6.13 -10.40
CA LEU A 24 14.08 -4.92 -11.22
C LEU A 24 14.01 -5.28 -12.71
N CYS A 25 14.88 -6.15 -13.20
CA CYS A 25 14.88 -6.58 -14.60
C CYS A 25 13.57 -7.27 -14.98
N LEU A 26 13.10 -8.19 -14.14
CA LEU A 26 11.82 -8.89 -14.36
C LEU A 26 10.63 -7.92 -14.34
N ALA A 27 10.65 -6.93 -13.44
CA ALA A 27 9.60 -5.92 -13.35
C ALA A 27 9.54 -5.03 -14.59
N ILE A 28 10.68 -4.64 -15.14
CA ILE A 28 10.74 -3.86 -16.38
C ILE A 28 10.12 -4.67 -17.54
N VAL A 29 10.51 -5.92 -17.69
CA VAL A 29 9.97 -6.80 -18.73
C VAL A 29 8.47 -7.04 -18.53
N GLN A 30 8.02 -7.25 -17.29
CA GLN A 30 6.59 -7.41 -16.97
C GLN A 30 5.79 -6.16 -17.29
N THR A 31 6.36 -4.98 -17.15
CA THR A 31 5.70 -3.71 -17.49
C THR A 31 5.49 -3.59 -19.00
N ILE A 32 6.48 -3.94 -19.79
CA ILE A 32 6.52 -3.64 -21.21
C ILE A 32 5.91 -4.76 -22.06
N VAL A 33 6.35 -6.01 -21.88
CA VAL A 33 6.05 -7.11 -22.81
C VAL A 33 4.59 -7.54 -22.78
N PRO A 34 3.95 -7.79 -21.62
CA PRO A 34 2.53 -8.14 -21.61
C PRO A 34 1.64 -7.05 -22.18
N LEU A 35 1.95 -5.79 -21.90
CA LEU A 35 1.19 -4.64 -22.41
C LEU A 35 1.32 -4.55 -23.93
N ALA A 36 2.53 -4.64 -24.46
CA ALA A 36 2.78 -4.67 -25.90
C ALA A 36 2.05 -5.85 -26.56
N GLY A 37 2.11 -7.02 -25.95
CA GLY A 37 1.38 -8.20 -26.41
C GLY A 37 -0.13 -8.00 -26.47
N SER A 38 -0.69 -7.26 -25.51
CA SER A 38 -2.13 -6.95 -25.45
C SER A 38 -2.60 -6.05 -26.60
N TYR A 39 -1.72 -5.20 -27.12
CA TYR A 39 -2.02 -4.33 -28.27
C TYR A 39 -1.74 -4.99 -29.62
N THR A 40 -0.73 -5.86 -29.69
CA THR A 40 -0.30 -6.50 -30.94
C THR A 40 -0.92 -7.88 -31.17
N GLY A 41 -1.62 -8.44 -30.19
CA GLY A 41 -2.23 -9.75 -30.26
C GLY A 41 -1.27 -10.92 -30.04
N HIS A 42 -0.04 -10.69 -29.57
CA HIS A 42 0.93 -11.74 -29.28
C HIS A 42 0.56 -12.47 -27.97
N ARG A 43 -0.08 -13.64 -28.12
CA ARG A 43 -0.54 -14.43 -26.99
C ARG A 43 0.59 -14.84 -26.05
N SER A 44 1.74 -15.25 -26.56
CA SER A 44 2.89 -15.65 -25.74
C SER A 44 3.44 -14.49 -24.90
N TRP A 45 3.43 -13.29 -25.44
CA TRP A 45 3.85 -12.10 -24.70
C TRP A 45 2.90 -11.77 -23.55
N MET A 46 1.60 -11.91 -23.78
CA MET A 46 0.59 -11.73 -22.72
C MET A 46 0.73 -12.78 -21.62
N GLN A 47 0.98 -14.04 -21.98
CA GLN A 47 1.18 -15.13 -21.02
C GLN A 47 2.46 -15.00 -20.21
N LEU A 48 3.48 -14.34 -20.76
CA LEU A 48 4.75 -14.11 -20.07
C LEU A 48 4.57 -13.32 -18.78
N GLY A 49 3.56 -12.46 -18.69
CA GLY A 49 3.26 -11.68 -17.48
C GLY A 49 3.10 -12.53 -16.23
N LYS A 50 2.47 -13.70 -16.35
CA LYS A 50 2.29 -14.64 -15.22
C LYS A 50 3.61 -15.22 -14.76
N SER A 51 4.45 -15.66 -15.68
CA SER A 51 5.79 -16.19 -15.36
C SER A 51 6.67 -15.14 -14.74
N LEU A 52 6.62 -13.91 -15.23
CA LEU A 52 7.42 -12.80 -14.70
C LEU A 52 6.97 -12.42 -13.28
N ALA A 53 5.67 -12.39 -13.01
CA ALA A 53 5.15 -12.14 -11.67
C ALA A 53 5.60 -13.21 -10.68
N MET A 54 5.56 -14.48 -11.06
CA MET A 54 6.05 -15.58 -10.23
C MET A 54 7.56 -15.49 -10.01
N GLY A 55 8.33 -15.17 -11.05
CA GLY A 55 9.76 -14.96 -10.96
C GLY A 55 10.14 -13.81 -10.01
N GLN A 56 9.43 -12.70 -10.08
CA GLN A 56 9.63 -11.59 -9.14
C GLN A 56 9.40 -12.02 -7.69
N PHE A 57 8.35 -12.78 -7.44
CA PHE A 57 8.04 -13.28 -6.10
C PHE A 57 9.14 -14.18 -5.55
N VAL A 58 9.64 -15.09 -6.37
CA VAL A 58 10.75 -16.00 -5.98
C VAL A 58 12.01 -15.21 -5.66
N PHE A 59 12.45 -14.32 -6.53
CA PHE A 59 13.68 -13.56 -6.31
C PHE A 59 13.55 -12.50 -5.22
N MET A 60 12.39 -11.89 -5.06
CA MET A 60 12.17 -10.98 -3.93
C MET A 60 12.15 -11.74 -2.61
N GLY A 61 11.54 -12.92 -2.57
CA GLY A 61 11.60 -13.82 -1.41
C GLY A 61 13.03 -14.23 -1.06
N LEU A 62 13.85 -14.52 -2.06
CA LEU A 62 15.27 -14.81 -1.87
C LEU A 62 16.03 -13.61 -1.31
N SER A 63 15.80 -12.43 -1.84
CA SER A 63 16.40 -11.18 -1.35
C SER A 63 16.03 -10.92 0.11
N PHE A 64 14.75 -11.06 0.45
CA PHE A 64 14.28 -10.91 1.82
C PHE A 64 14.88 -11.94 2.76
N ALA A 65 14.96 -13.20 2.34
CA ALA A 65 15.56 -14.28 3.13
C ALA A 65 17.04 -14.02 3.38
N CYS A 66 17.78 -13.50 2.41
CA CYS A 66 19.18 -13.14 2.58
C CYS A 66 19.38 -12.05 3.64
N LEU A 67 18.51 -11.03 3.65
CA LEU A 67 18.56 -9.98 4.67
C LEU A 67 18.20 -10.53 6.05
N ALA A 68 17.17 -11.37 6.15
CA ALA A 68 16.79 -12.02 7.40
C ALA A 68 17.91 -12.89 7.96
N LEU A 69 18.60 -13.66 7.11
CA LEU A 69 19.77 -14.43 7.52
C LEU A 69 20.92 -13.54 8.02
N ALA A 70 21.16 -12.40 7.39
CA ALA A 70 22.16 -11.44 7.85
C ALA A 70 21.86 -10.96 9.27
N PHE A 71 20.60 -10.69 9.59
CA PHE A 71 20.19 -10.34 10.97
C PHE A 71 20.39 -11.50 11.94
N LEU A 72 19.96 -12.70 11.58
CA LEU A 72 20.07 -13.87 12.46
C LEU A 72 21.52 -14.32 12.69
N GLN A 73 22.41 -14.07 11.75
CA GLN A 73 23.84 -14.39 11.84
C GLN A 73 24.69 -13.25 12.43
N ASP A 74 24.07 -12.14 12.83
CA ASP A 74 24.77 -10.96 13.34
C ASP A 74 25.86 -10.44 12.39
N ASP A 75 25.54 -10.35 11.12
CA ASP A 75 26.46 -9.84 10.10
C ASP A 75 26.50 -8.31 10.13
N PHE A 76 27.34 -7.76 11.02
CA PHE A 76 27.49 -6.31 11.19
C PHE A 76 28.30 -5.64 10.07
N SER A 77 28.77 -6.38 9.09
CA SER A 77 29.31 -5.80 7.87
C SER A 77 28.21 -5.19 6.98
N VAL A 78 26.95 -5.53 7.24
CA VAL A 78 25.78 -4.90 6.62
C VAL A 78 25.36 -3.70 7.47
N ALA A 79 25.37 -2.51 6.90
CA ALA A 79 25.06 -1.27 7.62
C ALA A 79 23.68 -1.32 8.29
N TYR A 80 22.70 -1.83 7.60
CA TYR A 80 21.33 -1.95 8.10
C TYR A 80 21.25 -2.87 9.34
N VAL A 81 21.93 -4.00 9.32
CA VAL A 81 22.01 -4.91 10.48
C VAL A 81 22.72 -4.25 11.66
N ALA A 82 23.87 -3.63 11.40
CA ALA A 82 24.67 -2.96 12.44
C ALA A 82 23.90 -1.83 13.12
N ASN A 83 23.03 -1.13 12.40
CA ASN A 83 22.26 0.00 12.93
C ASN A 83 20.98 -0.41 13.65
N ASN A 84 20.51 -1.65 13.53
CA ASN A 84 19.20 -2.08 14.01
C ASN A 84 19.18 -3.38 14.81
N SER A 85 20.36 -3.95 15.13
CA SER A 85 20.46 -5.21 15.87
C SER A 85 21.78 -5.30 16.61
N ASN A 86 21.82 -6.16 17.64
CA ASN A 86 23.04 -6.54 18.34
C ASN A 86 23.01 -8.02 18.72
N THR A 87 24.13 -8.53 19.25
CA THR A 87 24.28 -9.95 19.59
C THR A 87 23.35 -10.42 20.70
N LEU A 88 22.91 -9.52 21.58
CA LEU A 88 22.06 -9.82 22.74
C LEU A 88 20.56 -9.77 22.43
N LEU A 89 20.17 -9.27 21.25
CA LEU A 89 18.78 -9.20 20.83
C LEU A 89 18.21 -10.62 20.65
N PRO A 90 17.03 -10.94 21.24
CA PRO A 90 16.39 -12.24 21.00
C PRO A 90 16.12 -12.50 19.49
N ASP A 91 16.24 -13.74 19.06
CA ASP A 91 16.12 -14.11 17.64
C ASP A 91 14.78 -13.69 17.01
N ARG A 92 13.68 -13.75 17.79
CA ARG A 92 12.37 -13.28 17.32
C ARG A 92 12.39 -11.79 16.96
N PHE A 93 13.14 -10.99 17.69
CA PHE A 93 13.28 -9.56 17.40
C PHE A 93 14.38 -9.28 16.36
N LYS A 94 15.38 -10.14 16.23
CA LYS A 94 16.32 -10.08 15.10
C LYS A 94 15.58 -10.27 13.78
N PHE A 95 14.67 -11.23 13.71
CA PHE A 95 13.85 -11.46 12.54
C PHE A 95 12.92 -10.28 12.26
N SER A 96 12.20 -9.79 13.26
CA SER A 96 11.28 -8.65 13.09
C SER A 96 12.02 -7.32 12.88
N ALA A 97 13.26 -7.20 13.33
CA ALA A 97 14.09 -6.04 13.06
C ALA A 97 14.36 -5.82 11.57
N VAL A 98 14.21 -6.85 10.74
CA VAL A 98 14.31 -6.73 9.28
C VAL A 98 13.40 -5.61 8.76
N TRP A 99 12.19 -5.48 9.30
CA TRP A 99 11.26 -4.41 8.93
C TRP A 99 11.13 -3.28 9.96
N GLY A 100 12.10 -3.16 10.86
CA GLY A 100 12.09 -2.16 11.92
C GLY A 100 12.47 -0.74 11.49
N ALA A 101 13.09 -0.57 10.33
CA ALA A 101 13.49 0.72 9.78
C ALA A 101 13.25 0.77 8.26
N HIS A 102 13.70 1.83 7.59
CA HIS A 102 13.31 2.13 6.20
C HIS A 102 13.62 1.02 5.20
N GLU A 103 14.89 0.60 5.13
CA GLU A 103 15.35 -0.27 4.05
C GLU A 103 14.63 -1.61 4.07
N GLY A 104 14.57 -2.24 5.22
CA GLY A 104 13.92 -3.55 5.36
C GLY A 104 12.40 -3.46 5.35
N SER A 105 11.82 -2.38 5.88
CA SER A 105 10.39 -2.11 5.82
C SER A 105 9.91 -2.02 4.36
N LEU A 106 10.66 -1.34 3.52
CA LEU A 106 10.33 -1.22 2.10
C LEU A 106 10.67 -2.46 1.30
N LEU A 107 11.65 -3.24 1.74
CA LEU A 107 11.89 -4.56 1.17
C LEU A 107 10.72 -5.51 1.46
N LEU A 108 10.17 -5.48 2.67
CA LEU A 108 8.94 -6.21 3.01
C LEU A 108 7.77 -5.74 2.15
N TRP A 109 7.62 -4.44 1.96
CA TRP A 109 6.61 -3.86 1.08
C TRP A 109 6.73 -4.41 -0.35
N ALA A 110 7.94 -4.40 -0.91
CA ALA A 110 8.20 -4.93 -2.24
C ALA A 110 7.93 -6.45 -2.34
N LEU A 111 8.25 -7.20 -1.29
CA LEU A 111 7.93 -8.63 -1.22
C LEU A 111 6.42 -8.87 -1.22
N ILE A 112 5.68 -8.11 -0.44
CA ILE A 112 4.22 -8.20 -0.39
C ILE A 112 3.61 -7.82 -1.74
N LEU A 113 4.13 -6.79 -2.39
CA LEU A 113 3.70 -6.42 -3.75
C LEU A 113 3.94 -7.55 -4.75
N ALA A 114 5.12 -8.17 -4.72
CA ALA A 114 5.42 -9.33 -5.55
C ALA A 114 4.49 -10.51 -5.23
N GLY A 115 4.15 -10.71 -3.97
CA GLY A 115 3.19 -11.72 -3.53
C GLY A 115 1.79 -11.47 -4.09
N TRP A 116 1.30 -10.23 -4.04
CA TRP A 116 0.02 -9.86 -4.64
C TRP A 116 0.01 -10.06 -6.15
N SER A 117 1.08 -9.65 -6.85
CA SER A 117 1.22 -9.89 -8.29
C SER A 117 1.20 -11.37 -8.64
N ALA A 118 1.92 -12.20 -7.88
CA ALA A 118 1.92 -13.64 -8.06
C ALA A 118 0.54 -14.25 -7.80
N ALA A 119 -0.17 -13.79 -6.77
CA ALA A 119 -1.53 -14.23 -6.47
C ALA A 119 -2.49 -13.88 -7.61
N VAL A 120 -2.41 -12.67 -8.15
CA VAL A 120 -3.20 -12.28 -9.33
C VAL A 120 -2.89 -13.19 -10.52
N ALA A 121 -1.62 -13.50 -10.77
CA ALA A 121 -1.21 -14.40 -11.85
C ALA A 121 -1.82 -15.80 -11.70
N VAL A 122 -1.89 -16.32 -10.48
CA VAL A 122 -2.37 -17.69 -10.22
C VAL A 122 -3.89 -17.76 -10.15
N PHE A 123 -4.55 -16.79 -9.50
CA PHE A 123 -5.97 -16.87 -9.15
C PHE A 123 -6.90 -16.10 -10.09
N SER A 124 -6.42 -15.59 -11.21
CA SER A 124 -7.22 -14.83 -12.17
C SER A 124 -7.55 -15.61 -13.44
N ARG A 125 -7.91 -16.89 -13.30
CA ARG A 125 -8.20 -17.78 -14.45
C ARG A 125 -9.42 -17.36 -15.24
N GLN A 126 -10.44 -16.81 -14.61
CA GLN A 126 -11.68 -16.35 -15.26
C GLN A 126 -11.52 -14.97 -15.91
N VAL A 127 -10.40 -14.30 -15.69
CA VAL A 127 -10.13 -12.98 -16.28
C VAL A 127 -9.58 -13.18 -17.70
N PRO A 128 -10.09 -12.47 -18.72
CA PRO A 128 -9.56 -12.54 -20.07
C PRO A 128 -8.06 -12.26 -20.13
N LEU A 129 -7.33 -12.95 -20.99
CA LEU A 129 -5.87 -12.86 -21.05
C LEU A 129 -5.40 -11.42 -21.35
N ILE A 130 -6.08 -10.70 -22.24
CA ILE A 130 -5.74 -9.32 -22.59
C ILE A 130 -5.85 -8.42 -21.34
N PHE A 131 -6.93 -8.55 -20.58
CA PHE A 131 -7.15 -7.78 -19.36
C PHE A 131 -6.13 -8.15 -18.27
N SER A 132 -5.91 -9.43 -18.05
CA SER A 132 -4.92 -9.94 -17.08
C SER A 132 -3.50 -9.45 -17.41
N ALA A 133 -3.12 -9.45 -18.69
CA ALA A 133 -1.82 -8.95 -19.14
C ALA A 133 -1.64 -7.47 -18.78
N ARG A 134 -2.67 -6.66 -18.95
CA ARG A 134 -2.65 -5.23 -18.63
C ARG A 134 -2.60 -5.01 -17.12
N VAL A 135 -3.32 -5.80 -16.34
CA VAL A 135 -3.25 -5.75 -14.86
C VAL A 135 -1.84 -6.06 -14.37
N LEU A 136 -1.24 -7.14 -14.86
CA LEU A 136 0.12 -7.52 -14.49
C LEU A 136 1.16 -6.51 -14.96
N SER A 137 0.96 -5.87 -16.09
CA SER A 137 1.82 -4.78 -16.57
C SER A 137 1.80 -3.59 -15.61
N VAL A 138 0.64 -3.18 -15.12
CA VAL A 138 0.52 -2.08 -14.15
C VAL A 138 1.19 -2.45 -12.82
N LEU A 139 0.99 -3.66 -12.33
CA LEU A 139 1.67 -4.14 -11.12
C LEU A 139 3.19 -4.19 -11.31
N GLY A 140 3.65 -4.59 -12.49
CA GLY A 140 5.06 -4.53 -12.85
C GLY A 140 5.64 -3.12 -12.82
N PHE A 141 4.91 -2.14 -13.30
CA PHE A 141 5.31 -0.72 -13.26
C PHE A 141 5.49 -0.23 -11.81
N ILE A 142 4.58 -0.57 -10.92
CA ILE A 142 4.69 -0.24 -9.50
C ILE A 142 5.93 -0.93 -8.89
N SER A 143 6.16 -2.20 -9.24
CA SER A 143 7.35 -2.94 -8.80
C SER A 143 8.65 -2.30 -9.27
N VAL A 144 8.71 -1.76 -10.49
CA VAL A 144 9.86 -1.02 -11.00
C VAL A 144 10.16 0.18 -10.10
N GLY A 145 9.14 0.95 -9.74
CA GLY A 145 9.31 2.10 -8.86
C GLY A 145 9.90 1.73 -7.50
N PHE A 146 9.38 0.71 -6.85
CA PHE A 146 9.88 0.26 -5.55
C PHE A 146 11.25 -0.40 -5.63
N ALA A 147 11.53 -1.19 -6.66
CA ALA A 147 12.84 -1.80 -6.86
C ALA A 147 13.91 -0.74 -7.10
N LEU A 148 13.65 0.27 -7.92
CA LEU A 148 14.54 1.41 -8.12
C LEU A 148 14.78 2.19 -6.83
N PHE A 149 13.73 2.42 -6.06
CA PHE A 149 13.83 3.09 -4.77
C PHE A 149 14.78 2.33 -3.82
N LEU A 150 14.60 1.01 -3.71
CA LEU A 150 15.44 0.17 -2.87
C LEU A 150 16.89 0.16 -3.33
N LEU A 151 17.13 0.04 -4.63
CA LEU A 151 18.50 -0.05 -5.17
C LEU A 151 19.24 1.29 -5.14
N LEU A 152 18.56 2.40 -5.37
CA LEU A 152 19.20 3.71 -5.55
C LEU A 152 19.24 4.54 -4.26
N THR A 153 18.23 4.47 -3.40
CA THR A 153 18.12 5.34 -2.23
C THR A 153 18.09 4.62 -0.89
N SER A 154 17.69 3.37 -0.86
CA SER A 154 17.44 2.62 0.39
C SER A 154 17.90 1.18 0.29
N ASN A 155 19.13 0.96 -0.16
CA ASN A 155 19.65 -0.38 -0.35
C ASN A 155 19.90 -1.08 1.01
N PRO A 156 19.14 -2.15 1.34
CA PRO A 156 19.32 -2.85 2.60
C PRO A 156 20.62 -3.70 2.64
N PHE A 157 21.29 -3.88 1.52
CA PHE A 157 22.50 -4.70 1.39
C PHE A 157 23.79 -3.87 1.36
N GLU A 158 23.73 -2.61 1.71
CA GLU A 158 24.91 -1.75 1.80
C GLU A 158 25.87 -2.25 2.90
N ARG A 159 27.16 -2.32 2.56
CA ARG A 159 28.18 -2.84 3.46
C ARG A 159 29.00 -1.74 4.11
N ILE A 160 29.49 -2.03 5.31
CA ILE A 160 30.53 -1.26 6.01
C ILE A 160 31.86 -2.00 5.83
N LEU A 161 32.68 -1.55 4.89
CA LEU A 161 33.95 -2.13 4.56
C LEU A 161 35.06 -1.05 4.56
N PRO A 162 36.35 -1.38 4.82
CA PRO A 162 36.92 -2.70 5.06
C PRO A 162 36.86 -3.18 6.51
N VAL A 163 36.46 -2.33 7.45
CA VAL A 163 36.45 -2.67 8.89
C VAL A 163 35.01 -2.59 9.41
N PRO A 164 34.28 -3.73 9.45
CA PRO A 164 32.92 -3.75 10.03
C PRO A 164 32.97 -3.57 11.55
N PRO A 165 31.89 -3.06 12.17
CA PRO A 165 31.77 -2.99 13.62
C PRO A 165 31.82 -4.39 14.25
N ILE A 166 32.36 -4.48 15.48
CA ILE A 166 32.40 -5.73 16.24
C ILE A 166 31.01 -6.02 16.83
N GLU A 167 30.28 -4.98 17.21
CA GLU A 167 28.94 -5.05 17.79
C GLU A 167 28.03 -4.05 17.08
N GLY A 168 26.75 -4.38 16.99
CA GLY A 168 25.72 -3.51 16.43
C GLY A 168 25.05 -2.65 17.46
N SER A 169 24.36 -1.61 16.99
CA SER A 169 23.45 -0.80 17.80
C SER A 169 22.20 -1.60 18.13
N ASP A 170 21.55 -1.29 19.25
CA ASP A 170 20.34 -2.00 19.64
C ASP A 170 19.13 -1.57 18.78
N LEU A 171 18.15 -2.46 18.66
CA LEU A 171 16.87 -2.12 18.09
C LEU A 171 16.15 -1.12 19.00
N ASN A 172 15.49 -0.12 18.41
CA ASN A 172 14.68 0.85 19.17
C ASN A 172 13.79 0.11 20.17
N PRO A 173 13.84 0.46 21.47
CA PRO A 173 13.08 -0.25 22.52
C PRO A 173 11.57 -0.32 22.26
N LEU A 174 10.98 0.69 21.62
CA LEU A 174 9.57 0.69 21.23
C LEU A 174 9.24 -0.41 20.22
N LEU A 175 10.22 -0.91 19.49
CA LEU A 175 10.08 -1.94 18.47
C LEU A 175 10.35 -3.35 19.00
N GLN A 176 10.85 -3.49 20.24
CA GLN A 176 11.09 -4.77 20.89
C GLN A 176 9.81 -5.28 21.55
N ASP A 177 8.81 -5.55 20.70
CA ASP A 177 7.48 -5.94 21.16
C ASP A 177 6.77 -6.82 20.13
N PHE A 178 5.78 -7.58 20.57
CA PHE A 178 4.91 -8.39 19.70
C PHE A 178 4.23 -7.55 18.61
N GLY A 179 3.91 -6.27 18.92
CA GLY A 179 3.34 -5.34 17.95
C GLY A 179 4.19 -5.15 16.71
N LEU A 180 5.53 -5.09 16.83
CA LEU A 180 6.43 -5.00 15.68
C LEU A 180 6.40 -6.28 14.82
N ILE A 181 6.15 -7.43 15.44
CA ILE A 181 6.13 -8.71 14.69
C ILE A 181 4.90 -8.77 13.78
N VAL A 182 3.73 -8.36 14.26
CA VAL A 182 2.45 -8.61 13.58
C VAL A 182 1.85 -7.38 12.90
N HIS A 183 1.96 -6.19 13.50
CA HIS A 183 1.29 -4.99 12.99
C HIS A 183 1.78 -4.54 11.62
N PRO A 184 3.10 -4.31 11.37
CA PRO A 184 3.56 -3.84 10.08
C PRO A 184 3.26 -4.81 8.93
N PRO A 185 3.49 -6.13 9.04
CA PRO A 185 3.14 -7.06 7.98
C PRO A 185 1.64 -7.05 7.63
N MET A 186 0.76 -7.03 8.62
CA MET A 186 -0.69 -6.99 8.40
C MET A 186 -1.13 -5.70 7.75
N LEU A 187 -0.60 -4.57 8.22
CA LEU A 187 -0.87 -3.27 7.65
C LEU A 187 -0.43 -3.22 6.17
N TYR A 188 0.76 -3.71 5.85
CA TYR A 188 1.29 -3.71 4.48
C TYR A 188 0.53 -4.65 3.55
N MET A 189 0.02 -5.77 4.06
CA MET A 189 -0.86 -6.64 3.27
C MET A 189 -2.07 -5.87 2.74
N GLY A 190 -2.68 -5.02 3.55
CA GLY A 190 -3.79 -4.16 3.13
C GLY A 190 -3.31 -3.00 2.27
N TYR A 191 -2.36 -2.25 2.77
CA TYR A 191 -1.85 -1.03 2.13
C TYR A 191 -1.37 -1.29 0.70
N VAL A 192 -0.50 -2.27 0.54
CA VAL A 192 0.02 -2.70 -0.76
C VAL A 192 -1.04 -3.44 -1.57
N GLY A 193 -1.96 -4.14 -0.90
CA GLY A 193 -3.02 -4.89 -1.55
C GLY A 193 -3.93 -4.02 -2.42
N PHE A 194 -4.07 -2.74 -2.12
CA PHE A 194 -4.84 -1.80 -2.95
C PHE A 194 -4.19 -1.47 -4.29
N SER A 195 -2.95 -1.88 -4.51
CA SER A 195 -2.33 -1.87 -5.85
C SER A 195 -3.09 -2.76 -6.83
N VAL A 196 -3.74 -3.82 -6.36
CA VAL A 196 -4.50 -4.75 -7.21
C VAL A 196 -5.80 -4.10 -7.73
N PRO A 197 -6.71 -3.57 -6.90
CA PRO A 197 -7.85 -2.81 -7.40
C PRO A 197 -7.45 -1.63 -8.30
N PHE A 198 -6.37 -0.95 -7.95
CA PHE A 198 -5.79 0.10 -8.77
C PHE A 198 -5.39 -0.42 -10.17
N ALA A 199 -4.67 -1.54 -10.23
CA ALA A 199 -4.26 -2.14 -11.49
C ALA A 199 -5.46 -2.61 -12.33
N PHE A 200 -6.50 -3.16 -11.69
CA PHE A 200 -7.74 -3.51 -12.38
C PHE A 200 -8.44 -2.27 -12.93
N ALA A 201 -8.48 -1.18 -12.18
CA ALA A 201 -9.07 0.08 -12.63
C ALA A 201 -8.32 0.66 -13.83
N ILE A 202 -6.98 0.69 -13.79
CA ILE A 202 -6.15 1.19 -14.89
C ILE A 202 -6.30 0.28 -16.13
N ALA A 203 -6.33 -1.02 -15.96
CA ALA A 203 -6.56 -1.96 -17.07
C ALA A 203 -7.95 -1.76 -17.70
N ALA A 204 -8.96 -1.49 -16.90
CA ALA A 204 -10.30 -1.15 -17.39
C ALA A 204 -10.30 0.15 -18.20
N LEU A 205 -9.59 1.17 -17.74
CA LEU A 205 -9.45 2.44 -18.45
C LEU A 205 -8.70 2.27 -19.77
N ILE A 206 -7.61 1.51 -19.78
CA ILE A 206 -6.82 1.23 -20.99
C ILE A 206 -7.68 0.49 -22.03
N GLY A 207 -8.41 -0.52 -21.62
CA GLY A 207 -9.18 -1.38 -22.51
C GLY A 207 -10.58 -0.90 -22.82
N GLY A 208 -11.07 0.14 -22.17
CA GLY A 208 -12.47 0.60 -22.31
C GLY A 208 -13.50 -0.39 -21.76
N ARG A 209 -13.08 -1.28 -20.84
CA ARG A 209 -13.96 -2.29 -20.25
C ARG A 209 -14.61 -1.79 -18.96
N PHE A 210 -15.83 -1.30 -19.06
CA PHE A 210 -16.56 -0.66 -17.99
C PHE A 210 -17.86 -1.40 -17.64
N ASP A 211 -17.84 -2.72 -17.67
CA ASP A 211 -18.99 -3.57 -17.39
C ASP A 211 -18.98 -4.11 -15.95
N SER A 212 -20.05 -4.80 -15.58
CA SER A 212 -20.16 -5.43 -14.26
C SER A 212 -19.13 -6.55 -14.05
N ALA A 213 -18.62 -7.15 -15.11
CA ALA A 213 -17.61 -8.21 -15.02
C ALA A 213 -16.29 -7.69 -14.43
N TRP A 214 -15.86 -6.48 -14.82
CA TRP A 214 -14.69 -5.82 -14.24
C TRP A 214 -14.85 -5.66 -12.72
N ALA A 215 -16.00 -5.17 -12.26
CA ALA A 215 -16.28 -5.02 -10.84
C ALA A 215 -16.29 -6.36 -10.11
N ARG A 216 -16.87 -7.39 -10.72
CA ARG A 216 -16.88 -8.75 -10.16
C ARG A 216 -15.47 -9.31 -10.00
N TRP A 217 -14.57 -9.11 -10.96
CA TRP A 217 -13.19 -9.59 -10.87
C TRP A 217 -12.37 -8.85 -9.83
N SER A 218 -12.58 -7.55 -9.70
CA SER A 218 -11.84 -6.68 -8.76
C SER A 218 -12.30 -6.84 -7.30
N ARG A 219 -13.55 -7.15 -7.09
CA ARG A 219 -14.19 -7.12 -5.75
C ARG A 219 -13.52 -8.03 -4.72
N PRO A 220 -13.21 -9.31 -5.00
CA PRO A 220 -12.56 -10.18 -4.02
C PRO A 220 -11.21 -9.64 -3.55
N TRP A 221 -10.41 -9.11 -4.46
CA TRP A 221 -9.10 -8.52 -4.14
C TRP A 221 -9.24 -7.30 -3.25
N THR A 222 -10.20 -6.43 -3.55
CA THR A 222 -10.51 -5.23 -2.76
C THR A 222 -10.96 -5.60 -1.35
N ASN A 223 -11.83 -6.58 -1.22
CA ASN A 223 -12.35 -7.03 0.08
C ASN A 223 -11.24 -7.60 0.96
N VAL A 224 -10.34 -8.41 0.40
CA VAL A 224 -9.20 -8.97 1.15
C VAL A 224 -8.23 -7.87 1.57
N ALA A 225 -7.89 -6.94 0.68
CA ALA A 225 -7.04 -5.81 1.02
C ALA A 225 -7.66 -4.93 2.12
N TRP A 226 -8.95 -4.67 2.04
CA TRP A 226 -9.68 -3.91 3.06
C TRP A 226 -9.67 -4.63 4.42
N ALA A 227 -9.86 -5.94 4.43
CA ALA A 227 -9.82 -6.75 5.66
C ALA A 227 -8.43 -6.69 6.33
N PHE A 228 -7.37 -6.83 5.56
CA PHE A 228 -6.00 -6.71 6.09
C PHE A 228 -5.69 -5.30 6.59
N LEU A 229 -6.14 -4.27 5.89
CA LEU A 229 -5.93 -2.89 6.32
C LEU A 229 -6.66 -2.61 7.63
N THR A 230 -7.89 -3.07 7.75
CA THR A 230 -8.70 -2.94 8.97
C THR A 230 -8.03 -3.65 10.15
N LEU A 231 -7.58 -4.89 9.94
CA LEU A 231 -6.87 -5.66 10.96
C LEU A 231 -5.56 -4.97 11.36
N GLY A 232 -4.80 -4.49 10.39
CA GLY A 232 -3.55 -3.77 10.62
C GLY A 232 -3.76 -2.49 11.43
N MET A 233 -4.80 -1.72 11.14
CA MET A 233 -5.19 -0.55 11.92
C MET A 233 -5.53 -0.91 13.37
N GLY A 234 -6.32 -1.96 13.57
CA GLY A 234 -6.69 -2.44 14.90
C GLY A 234 -5.49 -2.88 15.72
N LEU A 235 -4.58 -3.62 15.12
CA LEU A 235 -3.33 -4.04 15.76
C LEU A 235 -2.42 -2.84 16.09
N GLY A 236 -2.36 -1.85 15.21
CA GLY A 236 -1.62 -0.63 15.45
C GLY A 236 -2.18 0.21 16.59
N SER A 237 -3.50 0.33 16.68
CA SER A 237 -4.18 0.99 17.79
C SER A 237 -3.91 0.28 19.12
N TRP A 238 -3.98 -1.03 19.13
CA TRP A 238 -3.70 -1.84 20.31
C TRP A 238 -2.25 -1.69 20.76
N TRP A 239 -1.28 -1.74 19.83
CA TRP A 239 0.12 -1.52 20.12
C TRP A 239 0.38 -0.12 20.67
N ALA A 240 -0.19 0.92 20.05
CA ALA A 240 -0.07 2.29 20.54
C ALA A 240 -0.65 2.44 21.95
N TYR A 241 -1.76 1.78 22.26
CA TYR A 241 -2.40 1.85 23.55
C TYR A 241 -1.49 1.39 24.69
N TYR A 242 -0.84 0.25 24.56
CA TYR A 242 -0.03 -0.28 25.66
C TYR A 242 1.45 0.11 25.58
N GLU A 243 2.01 0.33 24.39
CA GLU A 243 3.45 0.58 24.20
C GLU A 243 3.80 2.08 24.32
N LEU A 244 3.01 2.95 23.72
CA LEU A 244 3.29 4.39 23.69
C LEU A 244 2.83 5.11 24.97
N GLY A 245 2.09 4.46 25.84
CA GLY A 245 1.66 5.02 27.12
C GLY A 245 0.64 6.14 27.02
N TRP A 246 -0.07 6.24 25.91
CA TRP A 246 -1.07 7.31 25.68
C TRP A 246 -2.31 7.19 26.58
N GLY A 247 -2.64 5.98 27.04
CA GLY A 247 -3.89 5.71 27.75
C GLY A 247 -5.15 5.74 26.89
N PHE A 248 -5.02 5.82 25.57
CA PHE A 248 -6.12 5.79 24.61
C PHE A 248 -5.68 5.06 23.33
N TRP A 249 -6.67 4.64 22.53
CA TRP A 249 -6.44 3.80 21.35
C TRP A 249 -6.09 4.58 20.09
N TRP A 250 -6.48 5.84 20.01
CA TRP A 250 -6.31 6.67 18.82
C TRP A 250 -5.97 8.11 19.20
N GLY A 251 -4.82 8.59 18.75
CA GLY A 251 -4.31 9.91 19.12
C GLY A 251 -4.27 10.92 17.98
N TRP A 252 -4.83 10.59 16.82
CA TRP A 252 -4.78 11.44 15.64
C TRP A 252 -3.36 11.82 15.23
N ASP A 253 -2.40 10.92 15.49
CA ASP A 253 -1.04 11.08 15.01
C ASP A 253 -1.02 11.03 13.46
N PRO A 254 -0.15 11.81 12.78
CA PRO A 254 -0.10 11.78 11.31
C PRO A 254 0.07 10.38 10.71
N THR A 255 0.82 9.50 11.37
CA THR A 255 0.98 8.12 10.90
C THR A 255 -0.32 7.33 10.98
N GLU A 256 -1.09 7.49 12.05
CA GLU A 256 -2.42 6.89 12.17
C GLU A 256 -3.39 7.44 11.12
N ASN A 257 -3.39 8.77 10.93
CA ASN A 257 -4.23 9.44 9.94
C ASN A 257 -3.90 8.96 8.52
N ASN A 258 -2.63 8.73 8.21
CA ASN A 258 -2.18 8.25 6.91
C ASN A 258 -2.70 6.85 6.56
N VAL A 259 -3.05 6.05 7.54
CA VAL A 259 -3.68 4.75 7.33
C VAL A 259 -5.20 4.89 7.23
N LEU A 260 -5.80 5.75 8.06
CA LEU A 260 -7.23 5.99 8.07
C LEU A 260 -7.74 6.59 6.74
N ILE A 261 -6.99 7.51 6.15
CA ILE A 261 -7.37 8.19 4.91
C ILE A 261 -7.65 7.20 3.77
N PRO A 262 -6.73 6.30 3.36
CA PRO A 262 -7.04 5.32 2.34
C PRO A 262 -8.07 4.28 2.80
N TRP A 263 -8.18 4.00 4.09
CA TRP A 263 -9.21 3.10 4.60
C TRP A 263 -10.62 3.65 4.37
N LEU A 264 -10.82 4.95 4.52
CA LEU A 264 -12.10 5.60 4.28
C LEU A 264 -12.50 5.50 2.80
N THR A 265 -11.59 5.81 1.89
CA THR A 265 -11.86 5.67 0.45
C THR A 265 -12.00 4.21 0.04
N ALA A 266 -11.24 3.31 0.65
CA ALA A 266 -11.36 1.86 0.42
C ALA A 266 -12.71 1.33 0.87
N THR A 267 -13.23 1.81 2.00
CA THR A 267 -14.57 1.45 2.48
C THR A 267 -15.64 1.92 1.49
N ALA A 268 -15.53 3.14 0.98
CA ALA A 268 -16.38 3.62 -0.10
C ALA A 268 -16.25 2.77 -1.37
N LEU A 269 -15.04 2.36 -1.72
CA LEU A 269 -14.77 1.51 -2.88
C LEU A 269 -15.44 0.13 -2.76
N VAL A 270 -15.36 -0.50 -1.59
CA VAL A 270 -16.01 -1.80 -1.32
C VAL A 270 -17.51 -1.72 -1.60
N HIS A 271 -18.16 -0.67 -1.11
CA HIS A 271 -19.58 -0.45 -1.34
C HIS A 271 -19.89 -0.14 -2.80
N SER A 272 -19.10 0.72 -3.41
CA SER A 272 -19.28 1.14 -4.81
C SER A 272 -19.10 -0.03 -5.79
N LEU A 273 -18.12 -0.91 -5.55
CA LEU A 273 -17.93 -2.13 -6.35
C LEU A 273 -19.15 -3.04 -6.30
N ALA A 274 -19.77 -3.18 -5.14
CA ALA A 274 -21.01 -3.97 -5.01
C ALA A 274 -22.15 -3.39 -5.87
N VAL A 275 -22.31 -2.08 -5.89
CA VAL A 275 -23.31 -1.42 -6.73
C VAL A 275 -23.01 -1.59 -8.21
N THR A 276 -21.75 -1.41 -8.61
CA THR A 276 -21.33 -1.58 -10.00
C THR A 276 -21.53 -3.01 -10.49
N GLU A 277 -21.19 -4.00 -9.67
CA GLU A 277 -21.38 -5.42 -10.00
C GLU A 277 -22.86 -5.78 -10.14
N LYS A 278 -23.70 -5.36 -9.19
CA LYS A 278 -25.10 -5.78 -9.12
C LYS A 278 -26.05 -4.93 -9.94
N ARG A 279 -25.75 -3.64 -10.11
CA ARG A 279 -26.65 -2.68 -10.75
C ARG A 279 -26.08 -1.99 -11.98
N GLY A 280 -24.78 -2.16 -12.26
CA GLY A 280 -24.10 -1.48 -13.37
C GLY A 280 -24.03 0.05 -13.21
N LEU A 281 -24.18 0.56 -11.98
CA LEU A 281 -24.13 1.98 -11.62
C LEU A 281 -22.79 2.36 -10.98
N PHE A 282 -22.53 3.64 -10.85
CA PHE A 282 -21.34 4.20 -10.18
C PHE A 282 -20.00 3.80 -10.83
N LYS A 283 -20.00 3.45 -12.11
CA LYS A 283 -18.81 2.94 -12.81
C LYS A 283 -17.63 3.90 -12.74
N THR A 284 -17.83 5.15 -13.12
CA THR A 284 -16.78 6.19 -13.07
C THR A 284 -16.33 6.47 -11.64
N TRP A 285 -17.29 6.57 -10.73
CA TRP A 285 -17.02 6.79 -9.31
C TRP A 285 -16.21 5.64 -8.70
N THR A 286 -16.53 4.40 -9.02
CA THR A 286 -15.82 3.21 -8.56
C THR A 286 -14.36 3.20 -9.05
N ILE A 287 -14.14 3.51 -10.33
CA ILE A 287 -12.80 3.62 -10.90
C ILE A 287 -12.01 4.73 -10.21
N LEU A 288 -12.63 5.89 -10.02
CA LEU A 288 -12.02 7.03 -9.33
C LEU A 288 -11.63 6.67 -7.90
N LEU A 289 -12.49 5.97 -7.17
CA LEU A 289 -12.19 5.52 -5.81
C LEU A 289 -11.01 4.54 -5.77
N ALA A 290 -10.94 3.60 -6.72
CA ALA A 290 -9.82 2.65 -6.80
C ALA A 290 -8.48 3.36 -7.04
N VAL A 291 -8.45 4.31 -7.97
CA VAL A 291 -7.26 5.12 -8.26
C VAL A 291 -6.88 5.98 -7.06
N THR A 292 -7.85 6.69 -6.49
CA THR A 292 -7.63 7.60 -5.36
C THR A 292 -7.16 6.86 -4.12
N THR A 293 -7.73 5.70 -3.82
CA THR A 293 -7.34 4.89 -2.66
C THR A 293 -5.86 4.52 -2.70
N TYR A 294 -5.38 4.06 -3.84
CA TYR A 294 -3.97 3.69 -3.96
C TYR A 294 -3.05 4.92 -3.97
N CYS A 295 -3.43 6.00 -4.62
CA CYS A 295 -2.67 7.24 -4.57
C CYS A 295 -2.57 7.80 -3.14
N LEU A 296 -3.62 7.70 -2.35
CA LEU A 296 -3.61 8.08 -0.93
C LEU A 296 -2.73 7.16 -0.08
N ALA A 297 -2.70 5.86 -0.40
CA ALA A 297 -1.78 4.93 0.24
C ALA A 297 -0.31 5.30 -0.04
N LEU A 298 0.02 5.63 -1.27
CA LEU A 298 1.36 6.12 -1.63
C LEU A 298 1.68 7.45 -0.95
N LEU A 299 0.74 8.38 -0.91
CA LEU A 299 0.90 9.66 -0.23
C LEU A 299 1.16 9.47 1.27
N GLY A 300 0.45 8.56 1.91
CA GLY A 300 0.69 8.21 3.32
C GLY A 300 2.10 7.67 3.55
N THR A 301 2.59 6.84 2.66
CA THR A 301 3.96 6.35 2.69
C THR A 301 4.97 7.50 2.60
N PHE A 302 4.76 8.44 1.67
CA PHE A 302 5.58 9.64 1.53
C PHE A 302 5.60 10.47 2.82
N ILE A 303 4.45 10.80 3.37
CA ILE A 303 4.33 11.64 4.57
C ILE A 303 5.05 10.99 5.76
N THR A 304 4.91 9.68 5.92
CA THR A 304 5.55 8.94 7.01
C THR A 304 7.08 8.90 6.85
N ARG A 305 7.61 8.86 5.62
CA ARG A 305 9.04 8.65 5.34
C ARG A 305 9.81 9.94 5.04
N SER A 306 9.12 11.05 4.79
CA SER A 306 9.77 12.30 4.34
C SER A 306 10.39 13.14 5.45
N GLY A 307 10.00 12.92 6.71
CA GLY A 307 10.38 13.79 7.84
C GLY A 307 9.71 15.16 7.84
N ILE A 308 8.73 15.39 6.97
CA ILE A 308 8.02 16.67 6.85
C ILE A 308 7.04 16.88 8.00
N VAL A 309 6.45 15.81 8.52
CA VAL A 309 5.42 15.86 9.57
C VAL A 309 5.96 15.22 10.85
N ASN A 310 5.80 15.91 11.99
CA ASN A 310 6.15 15.37 13.29
C ASN A 310 5.18 14.25 13.70
N SER A 311 5.74 13.12 14.09
CA SER A 311 4.99 11.95 14.56
C SER A 311 5.79 11.20 15.60
N VAL A 312 5.09 10.54 16.54
CA VAL A 312 5.73 9.58 17.47
C VAL A 312 6.26 8.35 16.73
N HIS A 313 5.83 8.13 15.48
CA HIS A 313 6.32 7.07 14.59
C HIS A 313 7.49 7.54 13.71
N ALA A 314 8.04 8.72 13.95
CA ALA A 314 9.05 9.38 13.11
C ALA A 314 10.45 8.77 13.22
N PHE A 315 10.64 7.68 13.95
CA PHE A 315 11.92 6.96 14.05
C PHE A 315 12.43 6.43 12.70
N ALA A 316 11.64 6.51 11.64
CA ALA A 316 11.97 6.07 10.30
C ALA A 316 11.96 7.18 9.24
N ASN A 317 12.09 8.44 9.63
CA ASN A 317 12.07 9.58 8.70
C ASN A 317 13.40 9.77 7.96
N ASP A 318 13.32 10.09 6.65
CA ASP A 318 14.47 10.44 5.82
C ASP A 318 14.02 11.32 4.62
N PRO A 319 14.49 12.60 4.55
CA PRO A 319 14.09 13.53 3.48
C PRO A 319 14.51 13.12 2.06
N GLU A 320 15.66 12.47 1.88
CA GLU A 320 16.12 12.04 0.55
C GLU A 320 15.20 10.97 -0.02
N ARG A 321 14.83 10.01 0.80
CA ARG A 321 13.89 8.95 0.45
C ARG A 321 12.51 9.52 0.17
N GLY A 322 12.11 10.52 0.94
CA GLY A 322 10.86 11.23 0.74
C GLY A 322 10.78 11.89 -0.64
N SER A 323 11.86 12.48 -1.12
CA SER A 323 11.90 13.12 -2.45
C SER A 323 11.68 12.13 -3.58
N PHE A 324 12.29 10.94 -3.50
CA PHE A 324 12.07 9.88 -4.49
C PHE A 324 10.61 9.40 -4.48
N LEU A 325 10.07 9.14 -3.30
CA LEU A 325 8.68 8.71 -3.15
C LEU A 325 7.71 9.75 -3.67
N LEU A 326 7.95 11.04 -3.42
CA LEU A 326 7.13 12.13 -3.94
C LEU A 326 7.11 12.13 -5.47
N MET A 327 8.28 12.01 -6.10
CA MET A 327 8.37 11.93 -7.55
C MET A 327 7.61 10.72 -8.10
N PHE A 328 7.73 9.56 -7.48
CA PHE A 328 7.01 8.36 -7.87
C PHE A 328 5.49 8.53 -7.75
N ILE A 329 5.01 9.12 -6.65
CA ILE A 329 3.59 9.42 -6.45
C ILE A 329 3.09 10.37 -7.53
N VAL A 330 3.82 11.43 -7.81
CA VAL A 330 3.46 12.41 -8.85
C VAL A 330 3.33 11.72 -10.21
N VAL A 331 4.25 10.85 -10.56
CA VAL A 331 4.19 10.08 -11.83
C VAL A 331 2.96 9.18 -11.85
N VAL A 332 2.76 8.38 -10.81
CA VAL A 332 1.62 7.44 -10.73
C VAL A 332 0.29 8.20 -10.76
N ALA A 333 0.14 9.22 -9.94
CA ALA A 333 -1.08 10.01 -9.85
C ALA A 333 -1.37 10.75 -11.16
N THR A 334 -0.38 11.39 -11.75
CA THR A 334 -0.53 12.14 -13.00
C THR A 334 -0.98 11.22 -14.14
N LEU A 335 -0.30 10.09 -14.33
CA LEU A 335 -0.66 9.13 -15.38
C LEU A 335 -2.06 8.54 -15.15
N SER A 336 -2.38 8.22 -13.91
CA SER A 336 -3.66 7.59 -13.55
C SER A 336 -4.84 8.54 -13.72
N PHE A 337 -4.73 9.75 -13.19
CA PHE A 337 -5.82 10.74 -13.29
C PHE A 337 -5.95 11.31 -14.70
N LEU A 338 -4.84 11.43 -15.46
CA LEU A 338 -4.89 11.81 -16.86
C LEU A 338 -5.64 10.74 -17.68
N LEU A 339 -5.31 9.47 -17.49
CA LEU A 339 -6.00 8.37 -18.16
C LEU A 339 -7.48 8.33 -17.78
N TYR A 340 -7.79 8.55 -16.52
CA TYR A 340 -9.18 8.68 -16.04
C TYR A 340 -9.90 9.83 -16.76
N ALA A 341 -9.31 11.02 -16.83
CA ALA A 341 -9.90 12.17 -17.47
C ALA A 341 -10.17 11.94 -18.96
N LEU A 342 -9.29 11.23 -19.66
CA LEU A 342 -9.44 10.93 -21.07
C LEU A 342 -10.50 9.84 -21.35
N ARG A 343 -10.67 8.90 -20.43
CA ARG A 343 -11.53 7.72 -20.66
C ARG A 343 -12.89 7.77 -19.94
N ALA A 344 -13.00 8.49 -18.83
CA ALA A 344 -14.24 8.56 -18.06
C ALA A 344 -15.45 9.05 -18.86
N PRO A 345 -15.35 10.03 -19.77
CA PRO A 345 -16.48 10.48 -20.59
C PRO A 345 -17.08 9.40 -21.50
N THR A 346 -16.36 8.32 -21.78
CA THR A 346 -16.85 7.20 -22.60
C THR A 346 -17.68 6.20 -21.80
N VAL A 347 -17.70 6.31 -20.48
CA VAL A 347 -18.42 5.40 -19.58
C VAL A 347 -19.88 5.83 -19.50
N THR A 348 -20.79 4.89 -19.76
CA THR A 348 -22.23 5.11 -19.67
C THR A 348 -22.88 4.18 -18.67
N SER A 349 -23.96 4.65 -18.02
CA SER A 349 -24.77 3.85 -17.12
C SER A 349 -26.18 3.73 -17.67
N LEU A 350 -26.65 2.49 -17.81
CA LEU A 350 -27.97 2.18 -18.40
C LEU A 350 -29.05 1.96 -17.35
N SER A 351 -28.70 1.90 -16.08
CA SER A 351 -29.62 1.65 -14.98
C SER A 351 -30.03 2.94 -14.28
N ALA A 352 -31.21 2.92 -13.70
CA ALA A 352 -31.73 4.02 -12.90
C ALA A 352 -32.21 3.53 -11.52
N PHE A 353 -32.34 4.44 -10.56
CA PHE A 353 -32.79 4.14 -9.21
C PHE A 353 -33.67 5.27 -8.65
N LYS A 354 -34.49 4.94 -7.69
CA LYS A 354 -35.36 5.91 -7.00
C LYS A 354 -34.64 6.52 -5.79
N VAL A 355 -35.17 7.65 -5.29
CA VAL A 355 -34.60 8.35 -4.13
C VAL A 355 -34.51 7.45 -2.89
N PHE A 356 -35.58 6.69 -2.60
CA PHE A 356 -35.60 5.71 -1.52
C PHE A 356 -35.20 4.34 -2.06
N SER A 357 -33.89 4.09 -2.14
CA SER A 357 -33.30 2.84 -2.62
C SER A 357 -31.95 2.60 -1.94
N ARG A 358 -31.47 1.36 -2.00
CA ARG A 358 -30.15 1.02 -1.48
C ARG A 358 -29.05 1.80 -2.19
N GLU A 359 -29.20 2.05 -3.49
CA GLU A 359 -28.23 2.84 -4.27
C GLU A 359 -28.10 4.26 -3.72
N THR A 360 -29.18 4.93 -3.39
CA THR A 360 -29.15 6.28 -2.80
C THR A 360 -28.45 6.27 -1.44
N PHE A 361 -28.77 5.30 -0.59
CA PHE A 361 -28.14 5.20 0.75
C PHE A 361 -26.66 4.90 0.65
N ILE A 362 -26.25 4.03 -0.28
CA ILE A 362 -24.82 3.75 -0.52
C ILE A 362 -24.12 4.98 -1.11
N MET A 363 -24.74 5.70 -2.03
CA MET A 363 -24.22 6.95 -2.59
C MET A 363 -23.96 7.99 -1.50
N LEU A 364 -24.94 8.20 -0.61
CA LEU A 364 -24.80 9.14 0.53
C LEU A 364 -23.72 8.66 1.51
N ASN A 365 -23.63 7.36 1.77
CA ASN A 365 -22.59 6.76 2.58
C ASN A 365 -21.20 7.03 1.98
N ASN A 366 -21.05 6.85 0.66
CA ASN A 366 -19.79 7.12 -0.04
C ASN A 366 -19.40 8.60 0.00
N ILE A 367 -20.38 9.50 -0.15
CA ILE A 367 -20.16 10.94 -0.03
C ILE A 367 -19.67 11.30 1.37
N LEU A 368 -20.32 10.79 2.41
CA LEU A 368 -19.89 11.04 3.80
C LEU A 368 -18.49 10.49 4.08
N LEU A 369 -18.19 9.27 3.65
CA LEU A 369 -16.85 8.69 3.80
C LEU A 369 -15.79 9.55 3.10
N THR A 370 -16.08 10.04 1.91
CA THR A 370 -15.17 10.91 1.16
C THR A 370 -14.99 12.27 1.85
N ILE A 371 -16.04 12.83 2.43
CA ILE A 371 -15.97 14.08 3.21
C ILE A 371 -15.12 13.87 4.46
N ILE A 372 -15.30 12.78 5.19
CA ILE A 372 -14.47 12.45 6.36
C ILE A 372 -13.01 12.32 5.94
N MET A 373 -12.76 11.60 4.86
CA MET A 373 -11.41 11.49 4.29
C MET A 373 -10.81 12.87 3.99
N ALA A 374 -11.55 13.74 3.34
CA ALA A 374 -11.07 15.07 2.98
C ALA A 374 -10.77 15.92 4.23
N THR A 375 -11.59 15.84 5.27
CA THR A 375 -11.35 16.57 6.52
C THR A 375 -10.12 16.06 7.27
N VAL A 376 -9.91 14.75 7.32
CA VAL A 376 -8.73 14.15 7.96
C VAL A 376 -7.46 14.47 7.15
N LEU A 377 -7.52 14.38 5.82
CA LEU A 377 -6.41 14.72 4.94
C LEU A 377 -6.01 16.19 5.08
N LEU A 378 -6.99 17.09 5.07
CA LEU A 378 -6.75 18.53 5.22
C LEU A 378 -6.09 18.84 6.56
N GLY A 379 -6.61 18.29 7.65
CA GLY A 379 -6.04 18.48 8.99
C GLY A 379 -4.63 17.91 9.12
N THR A 380 -4.34 16.80 8.45
CA THR A 380 -3.02 16.15 8.47
C THR A 380 -2.00 16.94 7.65
N LEU A 381 -2.39 17.47 6.50
CA LEU A 381 -1.49 18.18 5.57
C LEU A 381 -1.38 19.68 5.87
N TYR A 382 -2.34 20.27 6.59
CA TYR A 382 -2.37 21.71 6.83
C TYR A 382 -1.10 22.25 7.51
N PRO A 383 -0.54 21.61 8.56
CA PRO A 383 0.70 22.07 9.17
C PRO A 383 1.87 22.14 8.19
N MET A 384 1.99 21.15 7.32
CA MET A 384 3.02 21.10 6.29
C MET A 384 2.86 22.22 5.26
N PHE A 385 1.62 22.45 4.81
CA PHE A 385 1.31 23.50 3.85
C PHE A 385 1.54 24.90 4.43
N ALA A 386 1.13 25.13 5.68
CA ALA A 386 1.35 26.40 6.38
C ALA A 386 2.84 26.70 6.57
N ASP A 387 3.64 25.71 6.89
CA ASP A 387 5.09 25.87 7.02
C ASP A 387 5.74 26.20 5.67
N TRP A 388 5.33 25.48 4.62
CA TRP A 388 5.82 25.73 3.26
C TRP A 388 5.45 27.12 2.74
N MET A 389 4.25 27.63 3.06
CA MET A 389 3.80 28.97 2.65
C MET A 389 4.37 30.09 3.53
N GLY A 390 5.15 29.77 4.56
CA GLY A 390 5.70 30.76 5.47
C GLY A 390 4.69 31.35 6.47
N TRP A 391 3.56 30.69 6.69
CA TRP A 391 2.52 31.15 7.64
C TRP A 391 2.84 30.79 9.09
N GLY A 392 3.98 30.13 9.34
CA GLY A 392 4.44 29.71 10.64
C GLY A 392 4.19 28.23 10.90
N LYS A 393 4.69 27.76 12.07
CA LYS A 393 4.49 26.38 12.51
C LYS A 393 3.16 26.27 13.22
N VAL A 394 2.23 25.57 12.62
CA VAL A 394 0.87 25.32 13.14
C VAL A 394 0.72 23.84 13.44
N SER A 395 0.03 23.50 14.51
CA SER A 395 -0.39 22.13 14.77
C SER A 395 -1.90 22.00 14.73
N VAL A 396 -2.38 20.90 14.17
CA VAL A 396 -3.80 20.53 14.15
C VAL A 396 -3.96 19.33 15.08
N GLY A 397 -4.73 19.48 16.13
CA GLY A 397 -4.85 18.47 17.17
C GLY A 397 -6.21 17.76 17.21
N ALA A 398 -6.37 16.94 18.24
CA ALA A 398 -7.57 16.14 18.47
C ALA A 398 -8.88 16.93 18.45
N PRO A 399 -9.00 18.18 18.93
CA PRO A 399 -10.27 18.92 18.86
C PRO A 399 -10.82 19.06 17.44
N TYR A 400 -9.97 19.35 16.47
CA TYR A 400 -10.38 19.42 15.06
C TYR A 400 -10.88 18.07 14.54
N PHE A 401 -10.08 17.02 14.71
CA PHE A 401 -10.39 15.69 14.20
C PHE A 401 -11.61 15.09 14.88
N ASN A 402 -11.73 15.23 16.19
CA ASN A 402 -12.87 14.73 16.95
C ASN A 402 -14.17 15.41 16.55
N PHE A 403 -14.16 16.72 16.34
CA PHE A 403 -15.33 17.46 15.92
C PHE A 403 -15.89 16.95 14.58
N PHE A 404 -15.05 16.90 13.56
CA PHE A 404 -15.49 16.45 12.24
C PHE A 404 -15.80 14.97 12.19
N TRP A 405 -15.06 14.15 12.91
CA TRP A 405 -15.32 12.73 13.01
C TRP A 405 -16.71 12.45 13.59
N VAL A 406 -17.06 13.05 14.69
CA VAL A 406 -18.38 12.88 15.33
C VAL A 406 -19.47 13.45 14.44
N LEU A 407 -19.28 14.65 13.88
CA LEU A 407 -20.27 15.32 13.03
C LEU A 407 -20.70 14.47 11.84
N PHE A 408 -19.75 13.81 11.16
CA PHE A 408 -20.06 13.05 9.96
C PHE A 408 -20.29 11.55 10.23
N THR A 409 -19.77 11.01 11.32
CA THR A 409 -19.98 9.58 11.66
C THR A 409 -21.39 9.31 12.14
N ILE A 410 -22.04 10.25 12.82
CA ILE A 410 -23.44 10.10 13.27
C ILE A 410 -24.37 9.88 12.07
N PRO A 411 -24.40 10.76 11.04
CA PRO A 411 -25.21 10.50 9.83
C PRO A 411 -24.80 9.21 9.13
N LEU A 412 -23.51 8.88 9.10
CA LEU A 412 -23.01 7.66 8.48
C LEU A 412 -23.60 6.40 9.13
N CYS A 413 -23.62 6.34 10.46
CA CYS A 413 -24.19 5.22 11.20
C CYS A 413 -25.71 5.10 10.95
N LEU A 414 -26.43 6.22 10.86
CA LEU A 414 -27.85 6.21 10.52
C LEU A 414 -28.09 5.68 9.11
N LEU A 415 -27.27 6.08 8.15
CA LEU A 415 -27.34 5.57 6.77
C LEU A 415 -27.01 4.08 6.68
N MET A 416 -26.08 3.59 7.46
CA MET A 416 -25.76 2.15 7.53
C MET A 416 -26.98 1.35 7.98
N GLY A 417 -27.68 1.80 9.00
CA GLY A 417 -28.92 1.18 9.45
C GLY A 417 -30.00 1.19 8.38
N ALA A 418 -30.23 2.33 7.75
CA ALA A 418 -31.21 2.47 6.67
C ALA A 418 -30.86 1.62 5.45
N SER A 419 -29.58 1.61 5.06
CA SER A 419 -29.10 0.84 3.91
C SER A 419 -29.28 -0.66 4.09
N SER A 420 -29.06 -1.17 5.29
CA SER A 420 -29.16 -2.61 5.58
C SER A 420 -30.56 -3.18 5.39
N VAL A 421 -31.60 -2.37 5.60
CA VAL A 421 -32.99 -2.78 5.44
C VAL A 421 -33.63 -2.31 4.11
N SER A 422 -32.89 -1.59 3.29
CA SER A 422 -33.35 -1.07 2.01
C SER A 422 -33.24 -2.10 0.89
N GLN A 423 -33.92 -1.88 -0.20
CA GLN A 423 -33.95 -2.70 -1.40
C GLN A 423 -33.25 -1.99 -2.57
N TRP A 424 -32.71 -2.78 -3.47
CA TRP A 424 -32.18 -2.27 -4.72
C TRP A 424 -33.29 -1.63 -5.54
N LYS A 425 -32.95 -0.56 -6.30
CA LYS A 425 -33.81 0.20 -7.20
C LYS A 425 -34.87 1.02 -6.50
N GLN A 426 -35.69 0.46 -5.60
CA GLN A 426 -36.72 1.17 -4.84
C GLN A 426 -37.04 0.45 -3.54
N THR A 427 -37.21 1.20 -2.46
CA THR A 427 -37.69 0.70 -1.15
C THR A 427 -38.95 1.41 -0.76
N SER A 428 -39.97 0.67 -0.28
CA SER A 428 -41.16 1.23 0.37
C SER A 428 -41.02 1.02 1.89
N PHE A 429 -41.12 2.11 2.63
CA PHE A 429 -41.23 2.08 4.09
C PHE A 429 -42.72 2.15 4.44
N SER A 430 -43.31 0.97 4.73
CA SER A 430 -44.69 0.86 5.20
C SER A 430 -44.74 0.78 6.72
#